data_6b11bfdf92cc35288c794c2bc08911e7
#
_entry.id   6b11bfdf92cc35288c794c2bc08911e7
#
_cell.length_a   1.000
_cell.length_b   1.000
_cell.length_c   1.000
_cell.angle_alpha   90.00
_cell.angle_beta   90.00
_cell.angle_gamma   90.00
#
_symmetry.space_group_name_H-M   'P 1'
#
loop_
_entity.id
_entity.type
_entity.pdbx_description
1 polymer ?
#
loop_
_entity_poly.entity_id
_entity_poly.type
_entity_poly.pdbx_seq_one_letter_code
_entity_poly.pdbx_strand_id
1 'polypeptide(L)'
;MELRRANSARACRPRAALRRIGHSGPVEGEKPGALPNLVVIGAMKCGTSSVHHYLDLHPEVAMSRPKELNFFFGPDDDAAAPGARPDWAQGNWDRGPGWYASRFDPAAVVRGEASPGYTSPSYPQVAGRMAELIPGARLVYAVRDPIDRAISQYWHHWREGAETRTPEQALLDPDSQYVARGRYAERLAPFLATGAFEGRILVVAQEQFRDERRRTLGRLFAFAGVDERFWSPAMGERRNAAPERPSPLDAGLRERLREAFADDAERLREFADEDFPTWSV
;
A
#
# COMPACT_ATOMS: atom_id res chain seq x y z
N MET A 1 23.43 30.36 -55.01
CA MET A 1 24.26 29.73 -53.93
C MET A 1 23.29 29.22 -52.86
N GLU A 2 22.87 27.98 -53.04
CA GLU A 2 21.77 27.33 -52.24
C GLU A 2 22.33 26.71 -50.99
N LEU A 3 21.76 27.06 -49.86
CA LEU A 3 22.00 26.39 -48.56
C LEU A 3 20.95 25.29 -48.35
N ARG A 4 21.36 24.06 -48.50
CA ARG A 4 20.57 22.86 -48.18
C ARG A 4 20.35 22.73 -46.68
N ARG A 5 19.08 22.67 -46.26
CA ARG A 5 18.66 22.31 -44.92
C ARG A 5 18.72 20.78 -44.77
N ALA A 6 19.54 20.29 -43.88
CA ALA A 6 19.54 18.90 -43.47
C ALA A 6 18.46 18.67 -42.43
N ASN A 7 17.48 17.85 -42.78
CA ASN A 7 16.37 17.41 -41.89
C ASN A 7 16.80 16.11 -41.23
N SER A 8 17.18 16.16 -39.92
CA SER A 8 17.51 14.95 -39.16
C SER A 8 16.23 14.41 -38.50
N ALA A 9 15.60 13.44 -39.16
CA ALA A 9 14.56 12.63 -38.56
C ALA A 9 15.15 11.78 -37.44
N ARG A 10 14.79 12.07 -36.17
CA ARG A 10 15.05 11.19 -35.03
C ARG A 10 14.13 9.98 -35.14
N ALA A 11 14.73 8.84 -35.46
CA ALA A 11 14.06 7.56 -35.44
C ALA A 11 13.57 7.24 -34.05
N CYS A 12 12.28 7.05 -33.93
CA CYS A 12 11.61 6.52 -32.73
C CYS A 12 12.09 5.07 -32.49
N ARG A 13 12.81 4.82 -31.40
CA ARG A 13 13.22 3.45 -31.02
C ARG A 13 11.96 2.67 -30.60
N PRO A 14 11.81 1.43 -31.05
CA PRO A 14 10.66 0.61 -30.63
C PRO A 14 10.73 0.32 -29.13
N ARG A 15 9.58 0.43 -28.47
CA ARG A 15 9.35 0.01 -27.09
C ARG A 15 9.83 -1.43 -26.92
N ALA A 16 10.66 -1.67 -25.91
CA ALA A 16 11.06 -3.00 -25.52
C ALA A 16 9.83 -3.85 -25.29
N ALA A 17 9.69 -4.94 -26.04
CA ALA A 17 8.61 -5.92 -25.84
C ALA A 17 8.78 -6.54 -24.45
N LEU A 18 7.76 -6.35 -23.61
CA LEU A 18 7.63 -7.06 -22.33
C LEU A 18 7.76 -8.57 -22.60
N ARG A 19 8.76 -9.19 -22.01
CA ARG A 19 8.93 -10.65 -22.07
C ARG A 19 7.65 -11.26 -21.52
N ARG A 20 6.94 -12.03 -22.34
CA ARG A 20 5.83 -12.86 -21.91
C ARG A 20 6.37 -13.81 -20.83
N ILE A 21 5.87 -13.68 -19.62
CA ILE A 21 6.15 -14.62 -18.54
C ILE A 21 5.60 -15.95 -18.99
N GLY A 22 6.48 -16.96 -19.13
CA GLY A 22 6.09 -18.33 -19.44
C GLY A 22 5.12 -18.82 -18.37
N HIS A 23 3.91 -19.17 -18.76
CA HIS A 23 2.96 -19.83 -17.88
C HIS A 23 3.52 -21.20 -17.52
N SER A 24 4.12 -21.31 -16.33
CA SER A 24 4.25 -22.63 -15.71
C SER A 24 2.82 -23.08 -15.36
N GLY A 25 2.40 -24.21 -15.94
CA GLY A 25 1.08 -24.81 -15.66
C GLY A 25 0.92 -25.09 -14.16
N PRO A 26 -0.32 -25.39 -13.72
CA PRO A 26 -0.60 -25.66 -12.32
C PRO A 26 0.30 -26.78 -11.80
N VAL A 27 0.93 -26.53 -10.65
CA VAL A 27 1.69 -27.57 -9.93
C VAL A 27 0.68 -28.61 -9.44
N GLU A 28 0.90 -29.90 -9.72
CA GLU A 28 0.01 -30.98 -9.29
C GLU A 28 -0.22 -30.91 -7.78
N GLY A 29 -1.50 -30.76 -7.38
CA GLY A 29 -1.92 -30.70 -5.98
C GLY A 29 -2.43 -29.34 -5.49
N GLU A 30 -2.32 -28.25 -6.26
CA GLU A 30 -2.92 -26.97 -5.89
C GLU A 30 -4.43 -26.98 -6.18
N LYS A 31 -5.23 -26.59 -5.16
CA LYS A 31 -6.67 -26.38 -5.35
C LYS A 31 -6.88 -25.26 -6.37
N PRO A 32 -7.89 -25.36 -7.25
CA PRO A 32 -8.24 -24.26 -8.13
C PRO A 32 -8.59 -23.05 -7.28
N GLY A 33 -7.76 -22.02 -7.35
CA GLY A 33 -7.94 -20.75 -6.64
C GLY A 33 -8.60 -19.71 -7.53
N ALA A 34 -8.97 -18.59 -6.93
CA ALA A 34 -9.46 -17.41 -7.64
C ALA A 34 -8.65 -16.18 -7.24
N LEU A 35 -8.45 -15.27 -8.18
CA LEU A 35 -7.75 -14.01 -7.89
C LEU A 35 -8.53 -13.16 -6.88
N PRO A 36 -7.86 -12.32 -6.07
CA PRO A 36 -8.52 -11.43 -5.14
C PRO A 36 -9.30 -10.34 -5.87
N ASN A 37 -10.38 -9.89 -5.23
CA ASN A 37 -11.20 -8.78 -5.69
C ASN A 37 -11.19 -7.60 -4.70
N LEU A 38 -10.45 -7.72 -3.59
CA LEU A 38 -10.20 -6.65 -2.62
C LEU A 38 -8.75 -6.68 -2.16
N VAL A 39 -8.02 -5.55 -2.24
CA VAL A 39 -6.62 -5.47 -1.81
C VAL A 39 -6.39 -4.24 -0.94
N VAL A 40 -5.88 -4.44 0.27
CA VAL A 40 -5.38 -3.35 1.13
C VAL A 40 -3.93 -3.06 0.73
N ILE A 41 -3.73 -2.02 -0.09
CA ILE A 41 -2.45 -1.72 -0.75
C ILE A 41 -1.44 -0.99 0.14
N GLY A 42 -1.86 -0.47 1.28
CA GLY A 42 -1.03 0.35 2.15
C GLY A 42 -1.85 1.11 3.18
N ALA A 43 -1.21 2.05 3.87
CA ALA A 43 0.22 2.30 3.90
C ALA A 43 0.87 1.59 5.10
N MET A 44 2.17 1.37 5.04
CA MET A 44 2.91 0.82 6.17
C MET A 44 2.74 1.69 7.42
N LYS A 45 2.48 1.09 8.59
CA LYS A 45 2.23 1.75 9.89
C LYS A 45 0.90 2.52 10.01
N CYS A 46 -0.06 2.24 9.11
CA CYS A 46 -1.40 2.85 9.09
C CYS A 46 -2.52 1.89 9.53
N GLY A 47 -2.21 0.85 10.27
CA GLY A 47 -3.23 -0.06 10.80
C GLY A 47 -3.75 -1.12 9.83
N THR A 48 -3.05 -1.42 8.75
CA THR A 48 -3.44 -2.45 7.76
C THR A 48 -3.71 -3.83 8.37
N SER A 49 -3.04 -4.18 9.48
CA SER A 49 -3.32 -5.42 10.21
C SER A 49 -4.68 -5.41 10.91
N SER A 50 -5.12 -4.25 11.39
CA SER A 50 -6.47 -4.09 11.95
C SER A 50 -7.52 -4.14 10.86
N VAL A 51 -7.29 -3.47 9.72
CA VAL A 51 -8.19 -3.51 8.54
C VAL A 51 -8.35 -4.95 8.04
N HIS A 52 -7.23 -5.68 7.86
CA HIS A 52 -7.25 -7.10 7.49
C HIS A 52 -8.10 -7.93 8.45
N HIS A 53 -7.87 -7.74 9.76
CA HIS A 53 -8.63 -8.48 10.77
C HIS A 53 -10.12 -8.17 10.77
N TYR A 54 -10.50 -6.89 10.66
CA TYR A 54 -11.91 -6.51 10.63
C TYR A 54 -12.63 -7.00 9.38
N LEU A 55 -11.94 -7.02 8.24
CA LEU A 55 -12.46 -7.63 7.02
C LEU A 55 -12.65 -9.15 7.20
N ASP A 56 -11.68 -9.85 7.80
CA ASP A 56 -11.72 -11.31 8.03
C ASP A 56 -12.78 -11.74 9.07
N LEU A 57 -13.31 -10.81 9.84
CA LEU A 57 -14.44 -11.07 10.74
C LEU A 57 -15.80 -11.12 10.03
N HIS A 58 -15.89 -10.54 8.82
CA HIS A 58 -17.14 -10.53 8.06
C HIS A 58 -17.39 -11.90 7.39
N PRO A 59 -18.56 -12.52 7.53
CA PRO A 59 -18.82 -13.89 7.07
C PRO A 59 -18.70 -14.09 5.54
N GLU A 60 -18.85 -13.01 4.75
CA GLU A 60 -18.74 -13.05 3.30
C GLU A 60 -17.33 -12.68 2.78
N VAL A 61 -16.39 -12.41 3.67
CA VAL A 61 -15.01 -12.02 3.34
C VAL A 61 -14.02 -13.09 3.79
N ALA A 62 -13.16 -13.53 2.91
CA ALA A 62 -12.03 -14.40 3.23
C ALA A 62 -10.73 -13.66 2.92
N MET A 63 -9.99 -13.30 3.97
CA MET A 63 -8.68 -12.68 3.83
C MET A 63 -7.59 -13.73 3.69
N SER A 64 -6.57 -13.44 2.87
CA SER A 64 -5.42 -14.33 2.67
C SER A 64 -4.69 -14.66 3.97
N ARG A 65 -4.16 -15.88 4.04
CA ARG A 65 -3.25 -16.35 5.09
C ARG A 65 -2.01 -16.98 4.46
N PRO A 66 -0.80 -16.49 4.80
CA PRO A 66 -0.53 -15.38 5.71
C PRO A 66 -1.00 -14.03 5.17
N LYS A 67 -1.07 -13.03 6.03
CA LYS A 67 -1.13 -11.61 5.64
C LYS A 67 0.20 -11.25 4.95
N GLU A 68 0.17 -10.23 4.07
CA GLU A 68 1.36 -9.73 3.36
C GLU A 68 1.93 -10.78 2.38
N LEU A 69 1.10 -11.17 1.42
CA LEU A 69 1.55 -12.04 0.32
C LEU A 69 2.65 -11.38 -0.51
N ASN A 70 2.71 -10.05 -0.55
CA ASN A 70 3.73 -9.28 -1.27
C ASN A 70 3.93 -9.78 -2.72
N PHE A 71 2.83 -10.15 -3.37
CA PHE A 71 2.89 -10.84 -4.66
C PHE A 71 3.38 -9.93 -5.79
N PHE A 72 2.94 -8.65 -5.83
CA PHE A 72 3.18 -7.78 -6.99
C PHE A 72 4.58 -7.19 -7.11
N PHE A 73 5.52 -7.60 -6.27
CA PHE A 73 6.95 -7.34 -6.43
C PHE A 73 7.76 -8.61 -6.16
N GLY A 74 9.01 -8.66 -6.58
CA GLY A 74 9.82 -9.88 -6.50
C GLY A 74 11.32 -9.62 -6.41
N PRO A 75 12.13 -10.70 -6.31
CA PRO A 75 13.58 -10.62 -6.15
C PRO A 75 14.29 -9.97 -7.34
N ASP A 76 13.71 -10.05 -8.54
CA ASP A 76 14.28 -9.50 -9.78
C ASP A 76 13.94 -8.02 -10.00
N ASP A 77 13.24 -7.40 -9.08
CA ASP A 77 12.90 -5.99 -9.18
C ASP A 77 14.09 -5.13 -8.75
N ASP A 78 14.57 -4.26 -9.63
CA ASP A 78 15.73 -3.35 -9.44
C ASP A 78 15.54 -2.31 -8.32
N ALA A 79 14.60 -2.50 -7.46
CA ALA A 79 14.02 -1.48 -6.61
C ALA A 79 14.76 -1.23 -5.32
N ALA A 80 15.90 -1.80 -5.05
CA ALA A 80 16.59 -1.48 -3.81
C ALA A 80 18.05 -1.15 -4.05
N ALA A 81 18.51 -0.07 -3.45
CA ALA A 81 19.93 0.12 -3.24
C ALA A 81 20.52 -1.16 -2.61
N PRO A 82 21.70 -1.61 -3.05
CA PRO A 82 22.32 -2.81 -2.52
C PRO A 82 22.37 -2.78 -0.98
N GLY A 83 21.84 -3.81 -0.34
CA GLY A 83 21.89 -3.99 1.12
C GLY A 83 20.66 -3.53 1.92
N ALA A 84 19.60 -3.02 1.28
CA ALA A 84 18.48 -2.39 1.99
C ALA A 84 17.27 -3.29 2.24
N ARG A 85 17.26 -4.58 1.90
CA ARG A 85 16.09 -5.45 2.07
C ARG A 85 16.22 -6.36 3.29
N PRO A 86 15.41 -6.18 4.33
CA PRO A 86 15.16 -7.26 5.28
C PRO A 86 14.46 -8.43 4.56
N ASP A 87 14.76 -9.67 4.92
CA ASP A 87 14.18 -10.88 4.31
C ASP A 87 12.64 -10.90 4.32
N TRP A 88 12.02 -10.24 5.30
CA TRP A 88 10.56 -10.13 5.40
C TRP A 88 9.92 -9.26 4.29
N ALA A 89 10.71 -8.46 3.58
CA ALA A 89 10.24 -7.63 2.47
C ALA A 89 10.41 -8.30 1.10
N GLN A 90 10.77 -9.59 1.07
CA GLN A 90 10.85 -10.33 -0.19
C GLN A 90 9.46 -10.42 -0.83
N GLY A 91 9.41 -10.10 -2.13
CA GLY A 91 8.22 -10.27 -2.93
C GLY A 91 8.13 -11.67 -3.52
N ASN A 92 6.98 -11.97 -4.14
CA ASN A 92 6.64 -13.29 -4.67
C ASN A 92 6.17 -13.26 -6.13
N TRP A 93 6.56 -12.24 -6.91
CA TRP A 93 6.13 -12.10 -8.30
C TRP A 93 6.59 -13.27 -9.19
N ASP A 94 7.77 -13.78 -8.94
CA ASP A 94 8.40 -14.92 -9.61
C ASP A 94 7.61 -16.24 -9.42
N ARG A 95 6.77 -16.34 -8.39
CA ARG A 95 5.91 -17.52 -8.15
C ARG A 95 4.72 -17.63 -9.09
N GLY A 96 4.41 -16.56 -9.81
CA GLY A 96 3.38 -16.55 -10.84
C GLY A 96 1.93 -16.51 -10.34
N PRO A 97 0.97 -16.21 -11.27
CA PRO A 97 -0.44 -15.99 -10.94
C PRO A 97 -1.15 -17.20 -10.34
N GLY A 98 -0.74 -18.42 -10.70
CA GLY A 98 -1.30 -19.67 -10.15
C GLY A 98 -1.06 -19.78 -8.65
N TRP A 99 0.19 -19.52 -8.21
CA TRP A 99 0.50 -19.47 -6.79
C TRP A 99 -0.31 -18.41 -6.06
N TYR A 100 -0.45 -17.23 -6.65
CA TYR A 100 -1.21 -16.15 -6.04
C TYR A 100 -2.69 -16.53 -5.88
N ALA A 101 -3.31 -17.05 -6.96
CA ALA A 101 -4.70 -17.51 -6.93
C ALA A 101 -4.94 -18.62 -5.89
N SER A 102 -3.96 -19.51 -5.66
CA SER A 102 -4.07 -20.60 -4.66
C SER A 102 -4.16 -20.10 -3.21
N ARG A 103 -3.89 -18.82 -2.96
CA ARG A 103 -3.98 -18.20 -1.61
C ARG A 103 -5.39 -17.78 -1.21
N PHE A 104 -6.37 -17.90 -2.12
CA PHE A 104 -7.73 -17.41 -1.90
C PHE A 104 -8.76 -18.54 -2.05
N ASP A 105 -9.80 -18.47 -1.22
CA ASP A 105 -10.94 -19.38 -1.33
C ASP A 105 -11.85 -18.97 -2.51
N PRO A 106 -11.99 -19.78 -3.56
CA PRO A 106 -12.83 -19.46 -4.70
C PRO A 106 -14.33 -19.36 -4.36
N ALA A 107 -14.76 -19.94 -3.24
CA ALA A 107 -16.16 -19.88 -2.79
C ALA A 107 -16.51 -18.56 -2.07
N ALA A 108 -15.52 -17.80 -1.60
CA ALA A 108 -15.77 -16.54 -0.91
C ALA A 108 -16.28 -15.47 -1.87
N VAL A 109 -17.25 -14.67 -1.41
CA VAL A 109 -17.79 -13.50 -2.15
C VAL A 109 -16.69 -12.46 -2.33
N VAL A 110 -16.04 -12.12 -1.22
CA VAL A 110 -14.87 -11.21 -1.21
C VAL A 110 -13.62 -12.00 -0.83
N ARG A 111 -12.66 -11.97 -1.74
CA ARG A 111 -11.32 -12.54 -1.57
C ARG A 111 -10.34 -11.39 -1.40
N GLY A 112 -9.79 -11.28 -0.20
CA GLY A 112 -8.98 -10.13 0.16
C GLY A 112 -7.54 -10.47 0.54
N GLU A 113 -6.65 -9.52 0.32
CA GLU A 113 -5.31 -9.51 0.92
C GLU A 113 -4.94 -8.13 1.45
N ALA A 114 -3.85 -8.06 2.23
CA ALA A 114 -3.31 -6.81 2.74
C ALA A 114 -1.77 -6.85 2.74
N SER A 115 -1.18 -6.14 1.81
CA SER A 115 0.28 -6.01 1.64
C SER A 115 0.68 -4.54 1.57
N PRO A 116 1.03 -3.90 2.71
CA PRO A 116 1.33 -2.47 2.75
C PRO A 116 2.59 -2.08 1.97
N GLY A 117 3.36 -3.05 1.52
CA GLY A 117 4.50 -2.87 0.62
C GLY A 117 4.11 -2.42 -0.79
N TYR A 118 2.84 -2.59 -1.20
CA TYR A 118 2.41 -2.24 -2.57
C TYR A 118 2.47 -0.73 -2.87
N THR A 119 2.40 0.12 -1.86
CA THR A 119 2.60 1.57 -2.02
C THR A 119 4.02 2.02 -1.66
N SER A 120 4.98 1.09 -1.59
CA SER A 120 6.38 1.44 -1.39
C SER A 120 6.96 2.15 -2.60
N PRO A 121 7.71 3.27 -2.41
CA PRO A 121 8.42 3.92 -3.51
C PRO A 121 9.45 3.01 -4.18
N SER A 122 9.88 1.95 -3.48
CA SER A 122 10.83 0.98 -4.00
C SER A 122 10.26 0.05 -5.08
N TYR A 123 8.95 0.00 -5.28
CA TYR A 123 8.30 -0.94 -6.20
C TYR A 123 7.34 -0.25 -7.16
N PRO A 124 7.85 0.64 -8.07
CA PRO A 124 7.00 1.43 -8.98
C PRO A 124 6.19 0.58 -9.97
N GLN A 125 6.60 -0.66 -10.22
CA GLN A 125 5.95 -1.60 -11.14
C GLN A 125 4.66 -2.23 -10.57
N VAL A 126 4.42 -2.15 -9.27
CA VAL A 126 3.28 -2.81 -8.59
C VAL A 126 1.95 -2.39 -9.20
N ALA A 127 1.71 -1.10 -9.37
CA ALA A 127 0.44 -0.60 -9.89
C ALA A 127 0.13 -1.14 -11.30
N GLY A 128 1.13 -1.19 -12.18
CA GLY A 128 1.00 -1.75 -13.53
C GLY A 128 0.69 -3.25 -13.51
N ARG A 129 1.41 -4.03 -12.68
CA ARG A 129 1.16 -5.47 -12.52
C ARG A 129 -0.23 -5.77 -11.96
N MET A 130 -0.70 -4.97 -11.01
CA MET A 130 -2.06 -5.09 -10.47
C MET A 130 -3.11 -4.76 -11.52
N ALA A 131 -2.91 -3.70 -12.30
CA ALA A 131 -3.81 -3.32 -13.38
C ALA A 131 -3.89 -4.39 -14.49
N GLU A 132 -2.80 -5.10 -14.76
CA GLU A 132 -2.78 -6.19 -15.73
C GLU A 132 -3.49 -7.44 -15.21
N LEU A 133 -3.23 -7.84 -13.94
CA LEU A 133 -3.70 -9.12 -13.43
C LEU A 133 -5.08 -9.06 -12.76
N ILE A 134 -5.38 -7.97 -12.06
CA ILE A 134 -6.60 -7.79 -11.26
C ILE A 134 -7.27 -6.42 -11.52
N PRO A 135 -7.53 -6.01 -12.77
CA PRO A 135 -8.05 -4.66 -13.09
C PRO A 135 -9.42 -4.36 -12.47
N GLY A 136 -10.18 -5.41 -12.11
CA GLY A 136 -11.48 -5.28 -11.46
C GLY A 136 -11.44 -5.22 -9.93
N ALA A 137 -10.26 -5.34 -9.31
CA ALA A 137 -10.14 -5.34 -7.86
C ALA A 137 -10.46 -3.97 -7.26
N ARG A 138 -11.03 -3.96 -6.05
CA ARG A 138 -11.19 -2.80 -5.20
C ARG A 138 -9.95 -2.63 -4.34
N LEU A 139 -9.43 -1.42 -4.24
CA LEU A 139 -8.22 -1.10 -3.48
C LEU A 139 -8.59 -0.30 -2.23
N VAL A 140 -8.12 -0.75 -1.08
CA VAL A 140 -8.24 0.01 0.18
C VAL A 140 -6.88 0.59 0.52
N TYR A 141 -6.83 1.89 0.69
CA TYR A 141 -5.64 2.60 1.10
C TYR A 141 -5.83 3.14 2.52
N ALA A 142 -5.33 2.39 3.50
CA ALA A 142 -5.33 2.81 4.90
C ALA A 142 -4.22 3.85 5.11
N VAL A 143 -4.57 5.01 5.61
CA VAL A 143 -3.68 6.13 5.87
C VAL A 143 -3.70 6.52 7.36
N ARG A 144 -2.85 7.41 7.75
CA ARG A 144 -2.71 7.96 9.11
C ARG A 144 -2.09 9.34 9.01
N ASP A 145 -2.20 10.20 10.04
CA ASP A 145 -1.36 11.39 10.15
C ASP A 145 0.07 11.07 9.70
N PRO A 146 0.59 11.69 8.62
CA PRO A 146 1.85 11.29 8.00
C PRO A 146 3.06 11.49 8.90
N ILE A 147 3.01 12.49 9.82
CA ILE A 147 4.06 12.70 10.82
C ILE A 147 4.06 11.55 11.81
N ASP A 148 2.89 11.19 12.35
CA ASP A 148 2.75 10.08 13.30
C ASP A 148 3.06 8.72 12.66
N ARG A 149 2.80 8.57 11.35
CA ARG A 149 3.19 7.39 10.59
C ARG A 149 4.71 7.29 10.47
N ALA A 150 5.38 8.39 10.08
CA ALA A 150 6.84 8.44 9.94
C ALA A 150 7.53 8.11 11.28
N ILE A 151 7.09 8.73 12.36
CA ILE A 151 7.55 8.47 13.72
C ILE A 151 7.35 6.99 14.13
N SER A 152 6.16 6.44 13.80
CA SER A 152 5.85 5.03 14.12
C SER A 152 6.76 4.06 13.39
N GLN A 153 7.15 4.37 12.15
CA GLN A 153 8.07 3.55 11.37
C GLN A 153 9.50 3.68 11.90
N TYR A 154 9.95 4.90 12.19
CA TYR A 154 11.27 5.15 12.77
C TYR A 154 11.47 4.33 14.06
N TRP A 155 10.57 4.44 15.03
CA TRP A 155 10.66 3.68 16.29
C TRP A 155 10.53 2.17 16.11
N HIS A 156 9.85 1.71 15.07
CA HIS A 156 9.80 0.29 14.73
C HIS A 156 11.19 -0.18 14.29
N HIS A 157 11.81 0.48 13.32
CA HIS A 157 13.14 0.13 12.84
C HIS A 157 14.22 0.30 13.92
N TRP A 158 14.12 1.33 14.73
CA TRP A 158 15.04 1.55 15.84
C TRP A 158 15.03 0.39 16.85
N ARG A 159 13.84 -0.09 17.23
CA ARG A 159 13.71 -1.26 18.13
C ARG A 159 14.22 -2.55 17.52
N GLU A 160 14.14 -2.71 16.21
CA GLU A 160 14.66 -3.87 15.48
C GLU A 160 16.14 -3.76 15.15
N GLY A 161 16.80 -2.66 15.52
CA GLY A 161 18.21 -2.40 15.21
C GLY A 161 18.49 -2.07 13.74
N ALA A 162 17.45 -1.87 12.94
CA ALA A 162 17.56 -1.52 11.53
C ALA A 162 17.76 -0.01 11.28
N GLU A 163 17.56 0.83 12.31
CA GLU A 163 17.83 2.27 12.28
C GLU A 163 18.68 2.65 13.48
N THR A 164 19.78 3.37 13.23
CA THR A 164 20.77 3.79 14.25
C THR A 164 20.98 5.30 14.30
N ARG A 165 20.47 6.04 13.31
CA ARG A 165 20.56 7.51 13.25
C ARG A 165 19.61 8.14 14.26
N THR A 166 19.85 9.41 14.62
CA THR A 166 18.88 10.16 15.43
C THR A 166 17.57 10.40 14.67
N PRO A 167 16.46 10.72 15.36
CA PRO A 167 15.20 11.07 14.68
C PRO A 167 15.37 12.17 13.64
N GLU A 168 16.13 13.22 13.96
CA GLU A 168 16.40 14.35 13.05
C GLU A 168 17.13 13.88 11.79
N GLN A 169 18.18 13.08 11.95
CA GLN A 169 18.96 12.56 10.82
C GLN A 169 18.16 11.63 9.92
N ALA A 170 17.28 10.80 10.51
CA ALA A 170 16.54 9.81 9.77
C ALA A 170 15.26 10.38 9.13
N LEU A 171 14.50 11.21 9.86
CA LEU A 171 13.20 11.71 9.42
C LEU A 171 13.30 12.92 8.49
N LEU A 172 14.40 13.68 8.54
CA LEU A 172 14.62 14.85 7.69
C LEU A 172 15.51 14.56 6.47
N ASP A 173 15.99 13.35 6.33
CA ASP A 173 16.67 12.91 5.13
C ASP A 173 15.68 12.89 3.96
N PRO A 174 15.87 13.69 2.90
CA PRO A 174 14.92 13.79 1.78
C PRO A 174 14.73 12.46 1.04
N ASP A 175 15.76 11.60 1.06
CA ASP A 175 15.72 10.26 0.46
C ASP A 175 15.20 9.20 1.44
N SER A 176 14.76 9.65 2.61
CA SER A 176 14.27 8.77 3.67
C SER A 176 12.96 8.08 3.28
N GLN A 177 12.93 6.76 3.43
CA GLN A 177 11.69 6.01 3.30
C GLN A 177 10.60 6.45 4.30
N TYR A 178 10.98 7.13 5.39
CA TYR A 178 10.03 7.63 6.39
C TYR A 178 9.17 8.76 5.81
N VAL A 179 9.77 9.69 5.08
CA VAL A 179 9.04 10.75 4.37
C VAL A 179 8.37 10.21 3.11
N ALA A 180 9.13 9.51 2.26
CA ALA A 180 8.63 9.04 0.97
C ALA A 180 7.37 8.17 1.08
N ARG A 181 7.26 7.30 2.10
CA ARG A 181 6.08 6.46 2.34
C ARG A 181 4.90 7.23 2.95
N GLY A 182 5.12 8.42 3.50
CA GLY A 182 4.09 9.28 4.07
C GLY A 182 3.49 10.27 3.07
N ARG A 183 4.07 10.39 1.88
CA ARG A 183 3.51 11.16 0.77
C ARG A 183 2.46 10.32 0.04
N TYR A 184 1.28 10.25 0.62
CA TYR A 184 0.23 9.32 0.21
C TYR A 184 -0.33 9.58 -1.17
N ALA A 185 -0.55 10.83 -1.55
CA ALA A 185 -1.04 11.19 -2.89
C ALA A 185 0.00 10.81 -3.96
N GLU A 186 1.29 11.06 -3.68
CA GLU A 186 2.39 10.65 -4.56
C GLU A 186 2.46 9.12 -4.71
N ARG A 187 2.23 8.36 -3.61
CA ARG A 187 2.23 6.88 -3.65
C ARG A 187 1.00 6.31 -4.34
N LEU A 188 -0.12 7.03 -4.33
CA LEU A 188 -1.34 6.65 -5.01
C LEU A 188 -1.32 6.94 -6.52
N ALA A 189 -0.59 7.98 -6.94
CA ALA A 189 -0.52 8.43 -8.33
C ALA A 189 -0.24 7.32 -9.37
N PRO A 190 0.67 6.34 -9.15
CA PRO A 190 0.87 5.24 -10.09
C PRO A 190 -0.38 4.39 -10.32
N PHE A 191 -1.20 4.16 -9.28
CA PHE A 191 -2.44 3.39 -9.39
C PHE A 191 -3.49 4.16 -10.19
N LEU A 192 -3.62 5.46 -9.96
CA LEU A 192 -4.52 6.33 -10.71
C LEU A 192 -4.11 6.41 -12.19
N ALA A 193 -2.82 6.51 -12.47
CA ALA A 193 -2.29 6.60 -13.82
C ALA A 193 -2.56 5.36 -14.70
N THR A 194 -2.87 4.21 -14.09
CA THR A 194 -3.27 3.00 -14.86
C THR A 194 -4.65 3.12 -15.48
N GLY A 195 -5.55 3.94 -14.92
CA GLY A 195 -6.97 4.01 -15.29
C GLY A 195 -7.79 2.79 -14.85
N ALA A 196 -7.17 1.69 -14.46
CA ALA A 196 -7.86 0.44 -14.12
C ALA A 196 -8.66 0.51 -12.82
N PHE A 197 -8.26 1.40 -11.91
CA PHE A 197 -8.84 1.50 -10.57
C PHE A 197 -9.68 2.77 -10.36
N GLU A 198 -10.11 3.43 -11.43
CA GLU A 198 -10.98 4.60 -11.35
C GLU A 198 -12.29 4.24 -10.63
N GLY A 199 -12.67 5.02 -9.60
CA GLY A 199 -13.82 4.74 -8.73
C GLY A 199 -13.69 3.46 -7.87
N ARG A 200 -12.51 2.83 -7.82
CA ARG A 200 -12.26 1.57 -7.11
C ARG A 200 -11.22 1.69 -6.00
N ILE A 201 -10.93 2.89 -5.53
CA ILE A 201 -9.99 3.15 -4.44
C ILE A 201 -10.73 3.81 -3.30
N LEU A 202 -10.68 3.20 -2.10
CA LEU A 202 -11.19 3.76 -0.86
C LEU A 202 -10.02 4.17 0.03
N VAL A 203 -9.96 5.44 0.41
CA VAL A 203 -9.05 5.92 1.46
C VAL A 203 -9.76 5.88 2.80
N VAL A 204 -9.08 5.33 3.82
CA VAL A 204 -9.59 5.27 5.21
C VAL A 204 -8.47 5.65 6.18
N ALA A 205 -8.74 6.58 7.09
CA ALA A 205 -7.76 6.98 8.07
C ALA A 205 -7.81 6.07 9.32
N GLN A 206 -6.65 5.77 9.89
CA GLN A 206 -6.54 4.99 11.12
C GLN A 206 -7.30 5.65 12.28
N GLU A 207 -7.29 6.97 12.33
CA GLU A 207 -7.99 7.79 13.32
C GLU A 207 -9.50 7.56 13.27
N GLN A 208 -10.09 7.42 12.08
CA GLN A 208 -11.51 7.12 11.90
C GLN A 208 -11.90 5.76 12.50
N PHE A 209 -11.03 4.74 12.41
CA PHE A 209 -11.26 3.46 13.11
C PHE A 209 -11.21 3.59 14.64
N ARG A 210 -10.45 4.56 15.16
CA ARG A 210 -10.38 4.84 16.59
C ARG A 210 -11.62 5.59 17.08
N ASP A 211 -12.02 6.61 16.34
CA ASP A 211 -12.99 7.61 16.81
C ASP A 211 -14.43 7.30 16.32
N GLU A 212 -14.58 6.74 15.11
CA GLU A 212 -15.86 6.45 14.46
C GLU A 212 -15.93 5.01 13.92
N ARG A 213 -15.43 4.05 14.68
CA ARG A 213 -15.18 2.67 14.21
C ARG A 213 -16.36 2.05 13.45
N ARG A 214 -17.57 2.12 14.01
CA ARG A 214 -18.74 1.48 13.40
C ARG A 214 -19.08 2.08 12.04
N ARG A 215 -19.02 3.39 11.92
CA ARG A 215 -19.25 4.11 10.65
C ARG A 215 -18.16 3.75 9.64
N THR A 216 -16.90 3.75 10.07
CA THR A 216 -15.74 3.45 9.20
C THR A 216 -15.78 2.01 8.70
N LEU A 217 -16.15 1.05 9.54
CA LEU A 217 -16.32 -0.35 9.15
C LEU A 217 -17.50 -0.51 8.18
N GLY A 218 -18.63 0.17 8.39
CA GLY A 218 -19.75 0.16 7.44
C GLY A 218 -19.33 0.66 6.06
N ARG A 219 -18.60 1.79 5.98
CA ARG A 219 -18.02 2.29 4.72
C ARG A 219 -17.10 1.27 4.05
N LEU A 220 -16.25 0.60 4.83
CA LEU A 220 -15.32 -0.41 4.33
C LEU A 220 -16.08 -1.63 3.77
N PHE A 221 -17.10 -2.11 4.47
CA PHE A 221 -17.93 -3.25 4.03
C PHE A 221 -18.78 -2.91 2.80
N ALA A 222 -19.42 -1.73 2.78
CA ALA A 222 -20.13 -1.25 1.60
C ALA A 222 -19.21 -1.16 0.38
N PHE A 223 -18.00 -0.63 0.56
CA PHE A 223 -16.99 -0.60 -0.49
C PHE A 223 -16.53 -2.00 -0.90
N ALA A 224 -16.38 -2.93 0.02
CA ALA A 224 -16.08 -4.34 -0.29
C ALA A 224 -17.25 -5.04 -1.02
N GLY A 225 -18.48 -4.52 -0.94
CA GLY A 225 -19.68 -5.06 -1.56
C GLY A 225 -20.34 -6.16 -0.73
N VAL A 226 -20.25 -6.06 0.60
CA VAL A 226 -20.89 -6.95 1.58
C VAL A 226 -21.78 -6.17 2.55
N ASP A 227 -22.49 -6.84 3.46
CA ASP A 227 -23.41 -6.18 4.39
C ASP A 227 -22.73 -5.12 5.26
N GLU A 228 -22.98 -3.85 4.99
CA GLU A 228 -22.43 -2.70 5.71
C GLU A 228 -22.87 -2.60 7.19
N ARG A 229 -23.96 -3.29 7.55
CA ARG A 229 -24.52 -3.28 8.91
C ARG A 229 -23.93 -4.35 9.80
N PHE A 230 -23.16 -5.28 9.23
CA PHE A 230 -22.54 -6.36 9.98
C PHE A 230 -21.69 -5.81 11.12
N TRP A 231 -21.86 -6.43 12.28
CA TRP A 231 -21.12 -6.11 13.49
C TRP A 231 -20.85 -7.35 14.34
N SER A 232 -19.60 -7.55 14.72
CA SER A 232 -19.19 -8.56 15.68
C SER A 232 -18.63 -7.89 16.95
N PRO A 233 -18.87 -8.43 18.17
CA PRO A 233 -18.27 -7.92 19.40
C PRO A 233 -16.74 -7.79 19.33
N ALA A 234 -16.07 -8.70 18.63
CA ALA A 234 -14.62 -8.65 18.41
C ALA A 234 -14.15 -7.38 17.66
N MET A 235 -15.02 -6.74 16.90
CA MET A 235 -14.73 -5.45 16.24
C MET A 235 -14.67 -4.28 17.25
N GLY A 236 -15.26 -4.43 18.43
CA GLY A 236 -15.17 -3.45 19.52
C GLY A 236 -13.82 -3.46 20.23
N GLU A 237 -13.06 -4.54 20.15
CA GLU A 237 -11.80 -4.69 20.85
C GLU A 237 -10.71 -3.75 20.31
N ARG A 238 -9.90 -3.21 21.21
CA ARG A 238 -8.75 -2.38 20.87
C ARG A 238 -7.57 -3.29 20.51
N ARG A 239 -7.14 -3.28 19.26
CA ARG A 239 -6.00 -4.08 18.79
C ARG A 239 -4.81 -3.18 18.47
N ASN A 240 -3.61 -3.73 18.65
CA ASN A 240 -2.34 -3.10 18.28
C ASN A 240 -2.14 -1.70 18.90
N ALA A 241 -2.36 -1.57 20.22
CA ALA A 241 -1.89 -0.38 20.92
C ALA A 241 -0.39 -0.22 20.65
N ALA A 242 -0.01 0.93 20.13
CA ALA A 242 1.42 1.21 19.92
C ALA A 242 2.14 1.16 21.26
N PRO A 243 3.31 0.52 21.35
CA PRO A 243 4.12 0.56 22.56
C PRO A 243 4.49 2.01 22.89
N GLU A 244 4.73 2.28 24.16
CA GLU A 244 5.12 3.60 24.66
C GLU A 244 6.36 4.12 23.89
N ARG A 245 6.33 5.37 23.47
CA ARG A 245 7.45 5.98 22.74
C ARG A 245 8.52 6.39 23.73
N PRO A 246 9.80 6.14 23.45
CA PRO A 246 10.88 6.47 24.39
C PRO A 246 11.03 7.98 24.69
N SER A 247 10.64 8.84 23.75
CA SER A 247 10.72 10.29 23.88
C SER A 247 9.76 11.00 22.93
N PRO A 248 9.16 12.15 23.30
CA PRO A 248 8.48 13.02 22.36
C PRO A 248 9.51 13.62 21.40
N LEU A 249 9.12 13.80 20.12
CA LEU A 249 9.94 14.53 19.17
C LEU A 249 9.98 16.01 19.50
N ASP A 250 11.12 16.61 19.20
CA ASP A 250 11.30 18.07 19.24
C ASP A 250 10.24 18.80 18.38
N ALA A 251 9.78 19.97 18.86
CA ALA A 251 8.76 20.76 18.19
C ALA A 251 9.23 21.28 16.80
N GLY A 252 10.50 21.64 16.68
CA GLY A 252 11.08 22.10 15.43
C GLY A 252 11.14 20.97 14.39
N LEU A 253 11.44 19.74 14.83
CA LEU A 253 11.39 18.56 13.95
C LEU A 253 9.96 18.31 13.43
N ARG A 254 8.95 18.44 14.30
CA ARG A 254 7.55 18.30 13.88
C ARG A 254 7.13 19.35 12.85
N GLU A 255 7.56 20.59 13.01
CA GLU A 255 7.26 21.66 12.06
C GLU A 255 7.86 21.38 10.68
N ARG A 256 9.12 20.98 10.62
CA ARG A 256 9.79 20.62 9.36
C ARG A 256 9.12 19.41 8.67
N LEU A 257 8.63 18.44 9.44
CA LEU A 257 7.86 17.32 8.89
C LEU A 257 6.48 17.79 8.38
N ARG A 258 5.84 18.77 9.05
CA ARG A 258 4.59 19.36 8.57
C ARG A 258 4.78 20.00 7.20
N GLU A 259 5.81 20.82 7.04
CA GLU A 259 6.16 21.41 5.76
C GLU A 259 6.41 20.35 4.67
N ALA A 260 7.10 19.27 5.01
CA ALA A 260 7.43 18.20 4.06
C ALA A 260 6.21 17.39 3.58
N PHE A 261 5.10 17.39 4.32
CA PHE A 261 3.89 16.63 3.99
C PHE A 261 2.72 17.50 3.54
N ALA A 262 2.72 18.81 3.77
CA ALA A 262 1.56 19.68 3.60
C ALA A 262 0.91 19.56 2.21
N ASP A 263 1.68 19.73 1.15
CA ASP A 263 1.18 19.70 -0.23
C ASP A 263 0.64 18.32 -0.62
N ASP A 264 1.27 17.26 -0.13
CA ASP A 264 0.82 15.89 -0.43
C ASP A 264 -0.44 15.52 0.33
N ALA A 265 -0.54 15.97 1.60
CA ALA A 265 -1.72 15.77 2.41
C ALA A 265 -2.94 16.49 1.82
N GLU A 266 -2.77 17.71 1.29
CA GLU A 266 -3.84 18.44 0.63
C GLU A 266 -4.35 17.72 -0.63
N ARG A 267 -3.43 17.26 -1.49
CA ARG A 267 -3.81 16.45 -2.66
C ARG A 267 -4.53 15.16 -2.29
N LEU A 268 -4.19 14.56 -1.14
CA LEU A 268 -4.89 13.38 -0.67
C LEU A 268 -6.31 13.72 -0.18
N ARG A 269 -6.50 14.85 0.52
CA ARG A 269 -7.82 15.34 0.95
C ARG A 269 -8.75 15.55 -0.25
N GLU A 270 -8.26 16.25 -1.26
CA GLU A 270 -8.98 16.46 -2.52
C GLU A 270 -9.37 15.14 -3.18
N PHE A 271 -8.44 14.18 -3.28
CA PHE A 271 -8.73 12.86 -3.87
C PHE A 271 -9.77 12.07 -3.07
N ALA A 272 -9.63 12.07 -1.74
CA ALA A 272 -10.48 11.27 -0.85
C ALA A 272 -11.85 11.91 -0.58
N ASP A 273 -12.04 13.19 -0.93
CA ASP A 273 -13.16 14.03 -0.49
C ASP A 273 -13.35 13.96 1.04
N GLU A 274 -12.23 14.15 1.78
CA GLU A 274 -12.17 13.94 3.24
C GLU A 274 -11.12 14.86 3.88
N ASP A 275 -11.49 15.60 4.92
CA ASP A 275 -10.62 16.62 5.55
C ASP A 275 -9.53 16.07 6.47
N PHE A 276 -9.72 14.86 7.02
CA PHE A 276 -8.85 14.29 8.07
C PHE A 276 -8.56 15.26 9.23
N PRO A 277 -9.59 15.72 9.96
CA PRO A 277 -9.49 16.87 10.88
C PRO A 277 -8.55 16.64 12.08
N THR A 278 -8.14 15.42 12.34
CA THR A 278 -7.24 15.07 13.43
C THR A 278 -5.75 15.02 13.02
N TRP A 279 -5.46 15.28 11.75
CA TRP A 279 -4.08 15.29 11.27
C TRP A 279 -3.37 16.61 11.67
N SER A 280 -2.07 16.50 11.89
CA SER A 280 -1.22 17.62 12.29
C SER A 280 -0.54 18.33 11.10
N VAL A 281 -0.96 18.03 9.88
CA VAL A 281 -0.49 18.62 8.61
C VAL A 281 -1.59 19.34 7.87
#